data_e0de0d7efab575a81c1aa942235dd051
#
_entry.id   e0de0d7efab575a81c1aa942235dd051
#
_cell.length_a   1.000
_cell.length_b   1.000
_cell.length_c   1.000
_cell.angle_alpha   90.00
_cell.angle_beta   90.00
_cell.angle_gamma   90.00
#
_symmetry.space_group_name_H-M   'P 1'
#
loop_
_entity.id
_entity.type
_entity.pdbx_description
1 polymer ?
#
loop_
_entity_poly.entity_id
_entity_poly.type
_entity_poly.pdbx_seq_one_letter_code
_entity_poly.pdbx_strand_id
1 'polypeptide(L)'
;MRKLKTALCLFSLLLLIPVLLFARHILPIDTRPLVAEKYAGWSGVLNLWIHEGWPCGSGGISPWLNQCIAGFERAHPGVYVQPQFVDAGAIASMNDSGILLPDMLLFPPNLLASPKGLSPLATPEGLRPSLCRSGRWNGSTYAIPVATGGYLWALNTELISALPDSWHDTDVVLSVPSPEPWRRWDAALLALCAARYAPSDTGLAARSTTSSPSGEVELGLAVGETPAPTASPEPSRNATLCRRLPAGFHYDEDAWRHFINGESAAMPVTQREIRRLQALSDQGKGPLWQLVPGDYVFTDQLLAIAIVNHIDNPDRQTLCADFIAWLLTEPCQSSLYRASAFAVTDVTSGYDPSDPLAILDNSLRDSSLSVPPVFSRRWVPDGEAIVRKFLDNIEDAPTLWLELRKLLA
;
A
#
# COMPACT_ATOMS: atom_id res chain seq x y z
N MET A 1 -6.82 -35.23 62.85
CA MET A 1 -7.59 -35.02 61.60
C MET A 1 -8.07 -33.59 61.38
N ARG A 2 -8.58 -32.82 62.33
CA ARG A 2 -9.04 -31.43 62.16
C ARG A 2 -7.93 -30.50 61.71
N LYS A 3 -6.73 -30.53 62.25
CA LYS A 3 -5.57 -29.69 61.89
C LYS A 3 -5.07 -29.95 60.47
N LEU A 4 -5.16 -31.16 59.97
CA LEU A 4 -4.77 -31.54 58.60
C LEU A 4 -5.75 -30.98 57.57
N LYS A 5 -7.06 -30.98 57.86
CA LYS A 5 -8.09 -30.42 57.01
C LYS A 5 -7.96 -28.91 56.89
N THR A 6 -7.65 -28.22 58.01
CA THR A 6 -7.43 -26.77 58.02
C THR A 6 -6.16 -26.38 57.27
N ALA A 7 -5.08 -27.14 57.37
CA ALA A 7 -3.85 -26.93 56.64
C ALA A 7 -4.06 -27.13 55.13
N LEU A 8 -4.86 -28.13 54.72
CA LEU A 8 -5.19 -28.39 53.31
C LEU A 8 -6.05 -27.29 52.71
N CYS A 9 -7.03 -26.73 53.45
CA CYS A 9 -7.84 -25.59 53.01
C CYS A 9 -7.01 -24.32 52.86
N LEU A 10 -6.10 -24.06 53.81
CA LEU A 10 -5.20 -22.91 53.73
C LEU A 10 -4.24 -23.02 52.53
N PHE A 11 -3.73 -24.22 52.26
CA PHE A 11 -2.85 -24.47 51.11
C PHE A 11 -3.60 -24.33 49.79
N SER A 12 -4.86 -24.81 49.69
CA SER A 12 -5.70 -24.61 48.50
C SER A 12 -6.01 -23.13 48.27
N LEU A 13 -6.28 -22.37 49.32
CA LEU A 13 -6.53 -20.94 49.25
C LEU A 13 -5.27 -20.16 48.77
N LEU A 14 -4.10 -20.57 49.27
CA LEU A 14 -2.82 -19.99 48.91
C LEU A 14 -2.43 -20.30 47.47
N LEU A 15 -2.84 -21.44 46.91
CA LEU A 15 -2.67 -21.82 45.51
C LEU A 15 -3.67 -21.09 44.60
N LEU A 16 -4.84 -20.77 45.10
CA LEU A 16 -5.88 -20.09 44.31
C LEU A 16 -5.52 -18.61 44.02
N ILE A 17 -4.79 -17.96 44.91
CA ILE A 17 -4.35 -16.56 44.73
C ILE A 17 -3.42 -16.39 43.54
N PRO A 18 -2.31 -17.14 43.36
CA PRO A 18 -1.47 -17.00 42.17
C PRO A 18 -2.20 -17.43 40.89
N VAL A 19 -3.09 -18.45 40.97
CA VAL A 19 -3.91 -18.84 39.80
C VAL A 19 -4.84 -17.73 39.37
N LEU A 20 -5.49 -17.01 40.29
CA LEU A 20 -6.34 -15.86 39.98
C LEU A 20 -5.51 -14.67 39.46
N LEU A 21 -4.32 -14.42 40.01
CA LEU A 21 -3.41 -13.38 39.54
C LEU A 21 -2.86 -13.71 38.14
N PHE A 22 -2.58 -15.00 37.88
CA PHE A 22 -2.11 -15.48 36.59
C PHE A 22 -3.24 -15.51 35.54
N ALA A 23 -4.45 -15.90 35.95
CA ALA A 23 -5.64 -15.87 35.11
C ALA A 23 -5.96 -14.43 34.62
N ARG A 24 -5.69 -13.43 35.47
CA ARG A 24 -5.84 -12.02 35.10
C ARG A 24 -4.86 -11.58 33.98
N HIS A 25 -3.72 -12.25 33.83
CA HIS A 25 -2.74 -11.99 32.77
C HIS A 25 -2.99 -12.81 31.49
N ILE A 26 -3.57 -14.00 31.63
CA ILE A 26 -3.84 -14.93 30.51
C ILE A 26 -5.23 -14.73 29.93
N LEU A 27 -6.21 -14.40 30.76
CA LEU A 27 -7.54 -14.00 30.35
C LEU A 27 -7.60 -12.48 30.47
N PRO A 28 -7.61 -11.72 29.38
CA PRO A 28 -7.97 -10.31 29.42
C PRO A 28 -9.48 -10.18 29.66
N ILE A 29 -9.93 -10.71 30.79
CA ILE A 29 -11.25 -10.38 31.31
C ILE A 29 -11.08 -8.94 31.80
N ASP A 30 -11.42 -8.00 30.98
CA ASP A 30 -11.60 -6.62 31.39
C ASP A 30 -12.77 -6.60 32.39
N THR A 31 -12.43 -6.75 33.67
CA THR A 31 -13.39 -6.68 34.79
C THR A 31 -13.78 -5.23 35.09
N ARG A 32 -13.49 -4.29 34.18
CA ARG A 32 -14.16 -3.00 34.27
C ARG A 32 -15.64 -3.30 34.21
N PRO A 33 -16.42 -2.82 35.18
CA PRO A 33 -17.85 -2.98 35.14
C PRO A 33 -18.29 -2.51 33.76
N LEU A 34 -19.14 -3.29 33.10
CA LEU A 34 -19.92 -2.87 31.95
C LEU A 34 -20.75 -1.65 32.39
N VAL A 35 -20.07 -0.54 32.58
CA VAL A 35 -20.73 0.75 32.80
C VAL A 35 -21.19 1.21 31.43
N ALA A 36 -22.25 0.53 30.98
CA ALA A 36 -23.02 0.87 29.80
C ALA A 36 -23.71 2.25 29.90
N GLU A 37 -23.23 3.13 30.77
CA GLU A 37 -23.97 4.38 31.05
C GLU A 37 -23.55 5.59 30.26
N LYS A 38 -22.59 5.49 29.34
CA LYS A 38 -22.12 6.70 28.64
C LYS A 38 -22.23 6.69 27.13
N TYR A 39 -22.53 5.58 26.52
CA TYR A 39 -22.80 5.52 25.09
C TYR A 39 -24.24 5.08 24.87
N ALA A 40 -25.12 6.04 24.56
CA ALA A 40 -26.49 5.80 24.10
C ALA A 40 -26.51 5.16 22.69
N GLY A 41 -25.45 4.42 22.30
CA GLY A 41 -25.21 3.85 20.99
C GLY A 41 -25.13 2.34 21.01
N TRP A 42 -24.89 1.76 19.85
CA TRP A 42 -24.72 0.32 19.64
C TRP A 42 -23.46 -0.21 20.37
N SER A 43 -23.59 -1.39 20.94
CA SER A 43 -22.48 -2.16 21.52
C SER A 43 -22.42 -3.55 20.94
N GLY A 44 -21.21 -4.09 20.74
CA GLY A 44 -21.03 -5.42 20.14
C GLY A 44 -19.69 -5.58 19.46
N VAL A 45 -19.62 -6.53 18.53
CA VAL A 45 -18.41 -6.87 17.78
C VAL A 45 -18.54 -6.39 16.33
N LEU A 46 -17.57 -5.63 15.86
CA LEU A 46 -17.37 -5.27 14.46
C LEU A 46 -16.41 -6.29 13.83
N ASN A 47 -16.86 -7.02 12.83
CA ASN A 47 -16.06 -8.02 12.15
C ASN A 47 -15.25 -7.36 11.02
N LEU A 48 -13.94 -7.49 11.05
CA LEU A 48 -13.04 -6.96 10.05
C LEU A 48 -12.31 -8.10 9.33
N TRP A 49 -12.63 -8.33 8.06
CA TRP A 49 -11.85 -9.25 7.24
C TRP A 49 -10.65 -8.53 6.63
N ILE A 50 -9.51 -9.23 6.60
CA ILE A 50 -8.22 -8.70 6.20
C ILE A 50 -7.57 -9.60 5.17
N HIS A 51 -7.15 -9.00 4.06
CA HIS A 51 -6.23 -9.60 3.11
C HIS A 51 -5.11 -8.59 2.82
N GLU A 52 -3.89 -8.88 3.30
CA GLU A 52 -2.79 -7.91 3.21
C GLU A 52 -2.33 -7.63 1.78
N GLY A 53 -2.26 -8.66 0.95
CA GLY A 53 -1.94 -8.57 -0.47
C GLY A 53 -0.49 -8.20 -0.81
N TRP A 54 0.28 -7.65 0.12
CA TRP A 54 1.70 -7.33 -0.03
C TRP A 54 2.41 -7.43 1.32
N PRO A 55 3.69 -7.84 1.32
CA PRO A 55 4.42 -8.03 2.57
C PRO A 55 4.84 -6.67 3.16
N CYS A 56 4.34 -6.35 4.34
CA CYS A 56 4.94 -5.37 5.21
C CYS A 56 6.24 -5.93 5.83
N GLY A 57 6.84 -5.27 6.80
CA GLY A 57 7.99 -5.79 7.53
C GLY A 57 7.76 -7.17 8.18
N SER A 58 8.58 -7.56 9.10
CA SER A 58 8.60 -8.90 9.72
C SER A 58 7.38 -9.21 10.59
N GLY A 59 6.20 -9.04 10.23
CA GLY A 59 5.00 -9.31 11.05
C GLY A 59 3.73 -8.86 10.36
N GLY A 60 3.83 -8.43 9.10
CA GLY A 60 2.71 -7.91 8.36
C GLY A 60 2.17 -6.62 8.96
N ILE A 61 0.92 -6.29 8.63
CA ILE A 61 0.23 -5.10 9.14
C ILE A 61 -0.35 -5.31 10.55
N SER A 62 -0.41 -6.57 11.03
CA SER A 62 -1.08 -6.94 12.27
C SER A 62 -0.62 -6.18 13.52
N PRO A 63 0.70 -5.96 13.75
CA PRO A 63 1.14 -5.24 14.96
C PRO A 63 0.60 -3.81 15.02
N TRP A 64 0.58 -3.11 13.90
CA TRP A 64 0.02 -1.78 13.77
C TRP A 64 -1.50 -1.79 13.97
N LEU A 65 -2.20 -2.67 13.26
CA LEU A 65 -3.65 -2.75 13.29
C LEU A 65 -4.17 -3.08 14.69
N ASN A 66 -3.55 -4.05 15.39
CA ASN A 66 -3.92 -4.42 16.75
C ASN A 66 -3.74 -3.27 17.74
N GLN A 67 -2.69 -2.44 17.56
CA GLN A 67 -2.49 -1.25 18.36
C GLN A 67 -3.60 -0.22 18.12
N CYS A 68 -3.98 0.00 16.86
CA CYS A 68 -5.07 0.92 16.48
C CYS A 68 -6.42 0.42 17.02
N ILE A 69 -6.71 -0.88 16.89
CA ILE A 69 -7.92 -1.52 17.44
C ILE A 69 -7.99 -1.31 18.96
N ALA A 70 -6.93 -1.65 19.69
CA ALA A 70 -6.90 -1.46 21.14
C ALA A 70 -7.08 0.02 21.56
N GLY A 71 -6.64 0.97 20.74
CA GLY A 71 -6.88 2.38 20.93
C GLY A 71 -8.35 2.75 20.73
N PHE A 72 -8.94 2.28 19.65
CA PHE A 72 -10.34 2.51 19.30
C PHE A 72 -11.30 1.94 20.36
N GLU A 73 -11.09 0.69 20.77
CA GLU A 73 -11.91 0.02 21.79
C GLU A 73 -11.86 0.73 23.15
N ARG A 74 -10.72 1.31 23.50
CA ARG A 74 -10.60 2.14 24.72
C ARG A 74 -11.40 3.45 24.61
N ALA A 75 -11.46 4.01 23.41
CA ALA A 75 -12.24 5.22 23.15
C ALA A 75 -13.75 4.95 23.03
N HIS A 76 -14.15 3.71 22.68
CA HIS A 76 -15.52 3.27 22.47
C HIS A 76 -15.85 2.05 23.35
N PRO A 77 -16.05 2.24 24.67
CA PRO A 77 -16.34 1.14 25.59
C PRO A 77 -17.60 0.36 25.19
N GLY A 78 -17.49 -0.96 25.12
CA GLY A 78 -18.58 -1.85 24.68
C GLY A 78 -18.56 -2.18 23.19
N VAL A 79 -17.68 -1.55 22.41
CA VAL A 79 -17.43 -1.88 21.01
C VAL A 79 -16.11 -2.63 20.90
N TYR A 80 -16.10 -3.73 20.17
CA TYR A 80 -14.92 -4.56 19.91
C TYR A 80 -14.73 -4.72 18.43
N VAL A 81 -13.49 -4.70 17.93
CA VAL A 81 -13.16 -4.98 16.54
C VAL A 81 -12.45 -6.31 16.45
N GLN A 82 -13.04 -7.27 15.75
CA GLN A 82 -12.49 -8.61 15.57
C GLN A 82 -11.82 -8.74 14.20
N PRO A 83 -10.49 -8.66 14.11
CA PRO A 83 -9.76 -8.89 12.88
C PRO A 83 -9.72 -10.37 12.53
N GLN A 84 -9.98 -10.71 11.27
CA GLN A 84 -9.88 -12.05 10.73
C GLN A 84 -9.13 -12.03 9.41
N PHE A 85 -7.99 -12.71 9.35
CA PHE A 85 -7.25 -12.87 8.10
C PHE A 85 -7.93 -13.91 7.22
N VAL A 86 -8.19 -13.54 5.98
CA VAL A 86 -8.87 -14.38 4.99
C VAL A 86 -8.09 -14.42 3.70
N ASP A 87 -8.30 -15.48 2.92
CA ASP A 87 -7.72 -15.56 1.59
C ASP A 87 -8.44 -14.65 0.57
N ALA A 88 -7.79 -14.43 -0.57
CA ALA A 88 -8.34 -13.61 -1.65
C ALA A 88 -9.66 -14.18 -2.20
N GLY A 89 -9.81 -15.51 -2.22
CA GLY A 89 -11.01 -16.19 -2.70
C GLY A 89 -12.21 -15.91 -1.81
N ALA A 90 -12.03 -15.87 -0.50
CA ALA A 90 -13.11 -15.56 0.44
C ALA A 90 -13.70 -14.16 0.20
N ILE A 91 -12.83 -13.16 -0.02
CA ILE A 91 -13.29 -11.81 -0.34
C ILE A 91 -13.91 -11.74 -1.74
N ALA A 92 -13.30 -12.37 -2.74
CA ALA A 92 -13.82 -12.36 -4.11
C ALA A 92 -15.21 -13.02 -4.23
N SER A 93 -15.47 -14.05 -3.43
CA SER A 93 -16.74 -14.77 -3.38
C SER A 93 -17.75 -14.26 -2.34
N MET A 94 -17.44 -13.17 -1.67
CA MET A 94 -18.25 -12.61 -0.58
C MET A 94 -19.74 -12.43 -0.96
N ASN A 95 -20.02 -12.00 -2.19
CA ASN A 95 -21.38 -11.75 -2.65
C ASN A 95 -22.13 -13.03 -3.08
N ASP A 96 -21.45 -14.14 -3.27
CA ASP A 96 -22.00 -15.36 -3.86
C ASP A 96 -22.24 -16.45 -2.80
N SER A 97 -21.69 -16.29 -1.63
CA SER A 97 -21.77 -17.24 -0.53
C SER A 97 -22.79 -16.77 0.51
N GLY A 98 -23.71 -17.63 0.93
CA GLY A 98 -24.59 -17.39 2.07
C GLY A 98 -23.83 -17.36 3.42
N ILE A 99 -22.59 -16.94 3.42
CA ILE A 99 -21.66 -16.83 4.56
C ILE A 99 -21.97 -15.55 5.33
N LEU A 100 -21.72 -15.57 6.62
CA LEU A 100 -21.79 -14.39 7.46
C LEU A 100 -20.80 -13.34 6.94
N LEU A 101 -21.32 -12.23 6.43
CA LEU A 101 -20.53 -11.15 5.87
C LEU A 101 -19.83 -10.36 7.00
N PRO A 102 -18.60 -9.87 6.79
CA PRO A 102 -17.96 -8.97 7.73
C PRO A 102 -18.58 -7.57 7.66
N ASP A 103 -18.35 -6.75 8.67
CA ASP A 103 -18.77 -5.34 8.66
C ASP A 103 -17.85 -4.50 7.78
N MET A 104 -16.57 -4.83 7.81
CA MET A 104 -15.53 -4.10 7.10
C MET A 104 -14.57 -5.06 6.39
N LEU A 105 -14.00 -4.57 5.30
CA LEU A 105 -12.95 -5.24 4.53
C LEU A 105 -11.70 -4.37 4.54
N LEU A 106 -10.54 -4.98 4.79
CA LEU A 106 -9.23 -4.37 4.61
C LEU A 106 -8.49 -5.18 3.53
N PHE A 107 -8.22 -4.58 2.38
CA PHE A 107 -7.81 -5.32 1.19
C PHE A 107 -6.94 -4.47 0.25
N PRO A 108 -6.09 -5.13 -0.58
CA PRO A 108 -5.27 -4.46 -1.58
C PRO A 108 -6.07 -4.12 -2.85
N PRO A 109 -5.55 -3.27 -3.74
CA PRO A 109 -6.10 -3.06 -5.07
C PRO A 109 -6.26 -4.37 -5.86
N ASN A 110 -7.19 -4.37 -6.81
CA ASN A 110 -7.46 -5.47 -7.77
C ASN A 110 -8.05 -6.75 -7.18
N LEU A 111 -8.35 -6.78 -5.89
CA LEU A 111 -9.01 -7.94 -5.29
C LEU A 111 -10.51 -7.97 -5.65
N LEU A 112 -11.15 -6.82 -5.62
CA LEU A 112 -12.55 -6.64 -6.01
C LEU A 112 -12.66 -5.97 -7.38
N ALA A 113 -13.51 -6.51 -8.21
CA ALA A 113 -13.76 -6.00 -9.55
C ALA A 113 -14.54 -4.68 -9.58
N SER A 114 -15.39 -4.49 -8.59
CA SER A 114 -16.31 -3.37 -8.46
C SER A 114 -16.71 -3.24 -6.99
N PRO A 115 -17.26 -2.10 -6.57
CA PRO A 115 -17.73 -1.90 -5.21
C PRO A 115 -19.10 -2.54 -4.93
N LYS A 116 -19.52 -3.53 -5.74
CA LYS A 116 -20.78 -4.25 -5.49
C LYS A 116 -20.75 -4.87 -4.10
N GLY A 117 -21.77 -4.60 -3.29
CA GLY A 117 -21.83 -5.07 -1.90
C GLY A 117 -21.08 -4.19 -0.89
N LEU A 118 -20.57 -3.03 -1.31
CA LEU A 118 -19.96 -2.05 -0.43
C LEU A 118 -20.82 -0.79 -0.29
N SER A 119 -20.73 -0.14 0.84
CA SER A 119 -21.41 1.13 1.11
C SER A 119 -20.55 2.32 0.63
N PRO A 120 -21.17 3.37 0.05
CA PRO A 120 -20.47 4.60 -0.24
C PRO A 120 -20.01 5.28 1.04
N LEU A 121 -18.83 5.89 0.99
CA LEU A 121 -18.18 6.56 2.12
C LEU A 121 -17.96 8.05 1.80
N ALA A 122 -17.96 8.87 2.82
CA ALA A 122 -17.43 10.22 2.70
C ALA A 122 -15.90 10.14 2.49
N THR A 123 -15.37 10.96 1.59
CA THR A 123 -13.91 11.05 1.44
C THR A 123 -13.32 11.78 2.63
N PRO A 124 -12.43 11.16 3.41
CA PRO A 124 -11.84 11.81 4.57
C PRO A 124 -10.96 12.99 4.15
N GLU A 125 -10.94 14.02 5.02
CA GLU A 125 -9.96 15.09 4.91
C GLU A 125 -8.55 14.60 5.28
N GLY A 126 -7.51 15.24 4.71
CA GLY A 126 -6.12 14.95 5.04
C GLY A 126 -5.50 13.76 4.32
N LEU A 127 -6.26 13.03 3.47
CA LEU A 127 -5.67 12.04 2.58
C LEU A 127 -4.83 12.73 1.49
N ARG A 128 -3.68 12.16 1.16
CA ARG A 128 -2.87 12.64 0.04
C ARG A 128 -3.67 12.60 -1.27
N PRO A 129 -3.64 13.67 -2.08
CA PRO A 129 -4.46 13.78 -3.30
C PRO A 129 -4.30 12.62 -4.29
N SER A 130 -3.07 12.09 -4.42
CA SER A 130 -2.78 10.92 -5.27
C SER A 130 -3.53 9.67 -4.84
N LEU A 131 -3.73 9.49 -3.53
CA LEU A 131 -4.39 8.32 -2.94
C LEU A 131 -5.91 8.46 -2.88
N CYS A 132 -6.43 9.68 -2.76
CA CYS A 132 -7.88 9.93 -2.67
C CYS A 132 -8.69 9.34 -3.82
N ARG A 133 -8.10 9.27 -5.02
CA ARG A 133 -8.79 8.80 -6.22
C ARG A 133 -8.87 7.28 -6.31
N SER A 134 -7.96 6.56 -5.66
CA SER A 134 -7.83 5.10 -5.82
C SER A 134 -9.07 4.32 -5.42
N GLY A 135 -9.78 4.75 -4.36
CA GLY A 135 -10.99 4.08 -3.87
C GLY A 135 -12.31 4.59 -4.45
N ARG A 136 -12.26 5.44 -5.49
CA ARG A 136 -13.46 6.01 -6.12
C ARG A 136 -13.95 5.14 -7.26
N TRP A 137 -15.29 5.11 -7.41
CA TRP A 137 -15.99 4.42 -8.50
C TRP A 137 -17.21 5.24 -8.91
N ASN A 138 -17.31 5.59 -10.19
CA ASN A 138 -18.42 6.39 -10.72
C ASN A 138 -18.74 7.66 -9.89
N GLY A 139 -17.71 8.35 -9.44
CA GLY A 139 -17.85 9.61 -8.68
C GLY A 139 -18.03 9.46 -7.17
N SER A 140 -18.35 8.27 -6.66
CA SER A 140 -18.46 7.99 -5.23
C SER A 140 -17.24 7.26 -4.68
N THR A 141 -16.93 7.44 -3.42
CA THR A 141 -15.85 6.73 -2.72
C THR A 141 -16.42 5.49 -2.03
N TYR A 142 -15.79 4.32 -2.22
CA TYR A 142 -16.22 3.06 -1.61
C TYR A 142 -15.11 2.39 -0.80
N ALA A 143 -13.87 2.82 -0.98
CA ALA A 143 -12.75 2.33 -0.18
C ALA A 143 -11.83 3.51 0.17
N ILE A 144 -11.29 3.48 1.37
CA ILE A 144 -10.40 4.50 1.89
C ILE A 144 -9.02 3.88 2.07
N PRO A 145 -7.95 4.39 1.44
CA PRO A 145 -6.59 3.99 1.73
C PRO A 145 -6.24 4.24 3.20
N VAL A 146 -5.59 3.29 3.86
CA VAL A 146 -5.16 3.42 5.27
C VAL A 146 -3.67 3.16 5.47
N ALA A 147 -3.02 2.47 4.54
CA ALA A 147 -1.59 2.26 4.54
C ALA A 147 -1.07 2.07 3.11
N THR A 148 0.19 2.40 2.87
CA THR A 148 0.86 2.17 1.60
C THR A 148 2.25 1.58 1.81
N GLY A 149 2.74 0.89 0.80
CA GLY A 149 4.13 0.50 0.60
C GLY A 149 4.66 1.10 -0.70
N GLY A 150 5.85 0.69 -1.12
CA GLY A 150 6.39 1.21 -2.36
C GLY A 150 7.66 0.51 -2.81
N TYR A 151 8.31 1.10 -3.80
CA TYR A 151 9.48 0.55 -4.46
C TYR A 151 10.60 1.60 -4.54
N LEU A 152 11.83 1.14 -4.36
CA LEU A 152 13.06 1.85 -4.67
C LEU A 152 13.97 0.93 -5.49
N TRP A 153 15.07 1.50 -5.98
CA TRP A 153 16.18 0.74 -6.51
C TRP A 153 17.22 0.49 -5.43
N ALA A 154 17.64 -0.75 -5.27
CA ALA A 154 18.89 -1.08 -4.59
C ALA A 154 19.98 -1.22 -5.65
N LEU A 155 21.04 -0.45 -5.52
CA LEU A 155 22.24 -0.53 -6.35
C LEU A 155 23.33 -1.28 -5.59
N ASN A 156 24.00 -2.20 -6.25
CA ASN A 156 25.26 -2.73 -5.76
C ASN A 156 26.37 -1.73 -6.10
N THR A 157 26.86 -1.02 -5.08
CA THR A 157 27.83 0.07 -5.28
C THR A 157 29.24 -0.43 -5.64
N GLU A 158 29.48 -1.73 -5.56
CA GLU A 158 30.71 -2.35 -6.08
C GLU A 158 30.69 -2.49 -7.59
N LEU A 159 29.50 -2.53 -8.19
CA LEU A 159 29.32 -2.68 -9.64
C LEU A 159 28.95 -1.37 -10.34
N ILE A 160 28.05 -0.57 -9.72
CA ILE A 160 27.61 0.72 -10.27
C ILE A 160 27.46 1.79 -9.19
N SER A 161 27.76 3.03 -9.52
CA SER A 161 27.62 4.17 -8.61
C SER A 161 26.29 4.93 -8.76
N ALA A 162 25.59 4.74 -9.88
CA ALA A 162 24.31 5.37 -10.18
C ALA A 162 23.51 4.49 -11.14
N LEU A 163 22.20 4.72 -11.19
CA LEU A 163 21.36 4.11 -12.24
C LEU A 163 21.85 4.60 -13.61
N PRO A 164 22.14 3.70 -14.56
CA PRO A 164 22.60 4.11 -15.88
C PRO A 164 21.50 4.85 -16.62
N ASP A 165 21.86 5.84 -17.44
CA ASP A 165 20.91 6.60 -18.28
C ASP A 165 20.30 5.73 -19.36
N SER A 166 21.01 4.70 -19.78
CA SER A 166 20.53 3.68 -20.70
C SER A 166 20.96 2.30 -20.24
N TRP A 167 20.01 1.40 -20.10
CA TRP A 167 20.27 0.01 -19.76
C TRP A 167 20.86 -0.81 -20.90
N HIS A 168 20.90 -0.28 -22.12
CA HIS A 168 21.45 -0.94 -23.31
C HIS A 168 22.96 -0.77 -23.46
N ASP A 169 23.52 0.29 -22.92
CA ASP A 169 24.92 0.62 -23.08
C ASP A 169 25.79 0.10 -21.94
N THR A 170 25.23 -0.75 -21.09
CA THR A 170 25.92 -1.26 -19.92
C THR A 170 26.01 -2.79 -19.96
N ASP A 171 27.20 -3.33 -19.72
CA ASP A 171 27.42 -4.75 -19.44
C ASP A 171 26.90 -5.15 -18.04
N VAL A 172 25.94 -4.41 -17.51
CA VAL A 172 25.48 -4.55 -16.15
C VAL A 172 24.27 -5.46 -16.08
N VAL A 173 24.32 -6.42 -15.17
CA VAL A 173 23.21 -7.34 -14.91
C VAL A 173 22.18 -6.68 -14.02
N LEU A 174 20.91 -6.72 -14.46
CA LEU A 174 19.75 -6.32 -13.68
C LEU A 174 18.96 -7.55 -13.27
N SER A 175 18.54 -7.59 -12.04
CA SER A 175 17.63 -8.63 -11.57
C SER A 175 16.32 -8.01 -11.12
N VAL A 176 15.22 -8.53 -11.65
CA VAL A 176 13.86 -8.13 -11.26
C VAL A 176 13.16 -9.36 -10.70
N PRO A 177 12.64 -9.31 -9.47
CA PRO A 177 11.92 -10.41 -8.89
C PRO A 177 10.68 -10.74 -9.72
N SER A 178 10.48 -12.01 -10.06
CA SER A 178 9.21 -12.44 -10.63
C SER A 178 8.10 -12.27 -9.58
N PRO A 179 6.88 -11.93 -10.00
CA PRO A 179 5.80 -11.75 -9.07
C PRO A 179 5.49 -13.07 -8.35
N GLU A 180 5.23 -13.00 -7.06
CA GLU A 180 4.66 -14.14 -6.33
C GLU A 180 3.32 -14.53 -6.97
N PRO A 181 2.89 -15.82 -6.92
CA PRO A 181 1.72 -16.32 -7.65
C PRO A 181 0.41 -15.55 -7.42
N TRP A 182 0.30 -14.81 -6.32
CA TRP A 182 -0.85 -13.97 -6.00
C TRP A 182 -0.69 -12.52 -6.50
N ARG A 183 0.54 -12.08 -6.82
CA ARG A 183 0.82 -10.83 -7.52
C ARG A 183 0.86 -11.10 -9.00
N ARG A 184 -0.23 -10.89 -9.67
CA ARG A 184 -0.29 -11.03 -11.15
C ARG A 184 0.36 -9.86 -11.89
N TRP A 185 0.97 -8.95 -11.16
CA TRP A 185 1.65 -7.76 -11.67
C TRP A 185 3.03 -7.69 -11.14
N ASP A 186 3.92 -7.35 -12.03
CA ASP A 186 5.24 -6.91 -11.63
C ASP A 186 5.27 -5.40 -11.53
N ALA A 187 4.80 -4.88 -10.40
CA ALA A 187 4.88 -3.45 -10.11
C ALA A 187 6.33 -2.97 -10.06
N ALA A 188 7.27 -3.86 -9.71
CA ALA A 188 8.68 -3.55 -9.77
C ALA A 188 9.16 -3.34 -11.21
N LEU A 189 8.72 -4.19 -12.15
CA LEU A 189 9.01 -3.99 -13.57
C LEU A 189 8.30 -2.76 -14.12
N LEU A 190 7.07 -2.50 -13.67
CA LEU A 190 6.33 -1.28 -14.00
C LEU A 190 7.02 -0.04 -13.48
N ALA A 191 7.49 -0.05 -12.23
CA ALA A 191 8.27 1.03 -11.64
C ALA A 191 9.57 1.23 -12.42
N LEU A 192 10.24 0.15 -12.81
CA LEU A 192 11.43 0.15 -13.64
C LEU A 192 11.19 0.84 -14.98
N CYS A 193 10.15 0.42 -15.68
CA CYS A 193 9.82 0.95 -17.01
C CYS A 193 9.30 2.37 -16.92
N ALA A 194 8.50 2.69 -15.91
CA ALA A 194 7.93 4.00 -15.69
C ALA A 194 8.99 5.04 -15.34
N ALA A 195 9.98 4.66 -14.52
CA ALA A 195 11.00 5.56 -14.02
C ALA A 195 11.87 6.20 -15.10
N ARG A 196 12.01 5.55 -16.25
CA ARG A 196 12.94 6.00 -17.32
C ARG A 196 12.25 6.51 -18.57
N TYR A 197 10.94 6.30 -18.70
CA TYR A 197 10.21 6.54 -19.95
C TYR A 197 9.00 7.45 -19.80
N ALA A 198 8.75 7.97 -18.59
CA ALA A 198 7.88 9.11 -18.48
C ALA A 198 8.47 10.17 -19.41
N PRO A 199 7.82 10.51 -20.53
CA PRO A 199 8.29 11.64 -21.32
C PRO A 199 8.41 12.80 -20.35
N SER A 200 9.52 13.51 -20.43
CA SER A 200 9.76 14.77 -19.70
C SER A 200 8.70 15.84 -20.01
N ASP A 201 7.64 15.44 -20.69
CA ASP A 201 6.48 16.24 -21.00
C ASP A 201 5.64 16.42 -19.72
N THR A 202 6.10 17.40 -18.97
CA THR A 202 5.41 18.07 -17.86
C THR A 202 3.98 18.56 -18.20
N GLY A 203 3.44 18.25 -19.35
CA GLY A 203 2.10 18.60 -19.79
C GLY A 203 0.96 18.01 -18.98
N LEU A 204 1.20 17.06 -18.06
CA LEU A 204 0.16 16.49 -17.22
C LEU A 204 0.06 17.11 -15.82
N ALA A 205 1.15 17.60 -15.27
CA ALA A 205 1.12 18.35 -14.02
C ALA A 205 0.40 19.71 -14.21
N ALA A 206 0.44 20.28 -15.42
CA ALA A 206 -0.18 21.57 -15.73
C ALA A 206 -1.71 21.53 -15.93
N ARG A 207 -2.32 20.33 -16.06
CA ARG A 207 -3.79 20.23 -16.28
C ARG A 207 -4.62 20.04 -15.00
N SER A 208 -4.03 19.88 -13.85
CA SER A 208 -4.78 19.68 -12.60
C SER A 208 -4.91 20.93 -11.71
N THR A 209 -4.39 22.10 -12.13
CA THR A 209 -4.40 23.30 -11.29
C THR A 209 -5.16 24.50 -11.86
N THR A 210 -6.02 24.34 -12.86
CA THR A 210 -6.86 25.47 -13.32
C THR A 210 -8.30 25.04 -13.55
N SER A 211 -9.08 25.02 -12.48
CA SER A 211 -10.51 25.32 -12.52
C SER A 211 -10.94 25.97 -11.21
N SER A 212 -10.62 27.24 -11.05
CA SER A 212 -11.43 28.17 -10.25
C SER A 212 -12.33 28.92 -11.21
N PRO A 213 -13.62 28.92 -11.04
CA PRO A 213 -14.52 29.77 -11.79
C PRO A 213 -14.74 31.08 -11.01
N SER A 214 -14.13 32.13 -11.43
CA SER A 214 -14.64 33.46 -11.09
C SER A 214 -14.27 34.48 -12.15
N GLY A 215 -15.29 34.93 -12.83
CA GLY A 215 -15.47 36.34 -13.10
C GLY A 215 -14.95 36.88 -14.41
N GLU A 216 -15.93 37.30 -15.18
CA GLU A 216 -15.95 38.43 -16.07
C GLU A 216 -15.53 38.24 -17.52
N VAL A 217 -16.56 38.39 -18.32
CA VAL A 217 -16.59 38.51 -19.76
C VAL A 217 -16.09 39.92 -20.14
N GLU A 218 -15.02 40.01 -20.91
CA GLU A 218 -14.76 41.17 -21.74
C GLU A 218 -14.55 40.73 -23.19
N LEU A 219 -15.48 41.18 -24.06
CA LEU A 219 -15.42 41.05 -25.51
C LEU A 219 -14.34 41.94 -26.04
N GLY A 220 -13.27 41.37 -26.58
CA GLY A 220 -12.29 42.06 -27.38
C GLY A 220 -12.07 41.35 -28.69
N LEU A 221 -12.69 41.81 -29.75
CA LEU A 221 -12.40 41.44 -31.14
C LEU A 221 -10.99 41.90 -31.51
N ALA A 222 -10.08 40.96 -31.76
CA ALA A 222 -8.86 41.21 -32.51
C ALA A 222 -8.69 40.15 -33.59
N VAL A 223 -8.85 40.57 -34.80
CA VAL A 223 -8.48 39.84 -36.03
C VAL A 223 -6.95 39.88 -36.12
N GLY A 224 -6.29 38.76 -36.31
CA GLY A 224 -4.87 38.76 -36.58
C GLY A 224 -4.22 37.38 -36.64
N GLU A 225 -3.90 36.96 -37.84
CA GLU A 225 -2.80 36.06 -38.23
C GLU A 225 -2.79 34.62 -37.75
N THR A 226 -3.02 33.74 -38.70
CA THR A 226 -2.76 32.31 -38.67
C THR A 226 -1.25 32.06 -38.51
N PRO A 227 -0.74 31.49 -37.45
CA PRO A 227 0.63 31.04 -37.41
C PRO A 227 0.78 29.75 -38.24
N ALA A 228 1.87 29.72 -39.01
CA ALA A 228 2.32 28.61 -39.82
C ALA A 228 2.45 27.32 -38.96
N PRO A 229 2.30 26.10 -39.51
CA PRO A 229 2.43 24.87 -38.79
C PRO A 229 3.84 24.75 -38.23
N THR A 230 3.94 24.89 -36.93
CA THR A 230 5.17 24.64 -36.18
C THR A 230 5.54 23.17 -36.35
N ALA A 231 6.71 22.93 -36.92
CA ALA A 231 7.27 21.59 -37.07
C ALA A 231 7.14 20.80 -35.77
N SER A 232 6.61 19.60 -35.86
CA SER A 232 6.59 18.63 -34.74
C SER A 232 8.01 18.53 -34.18
N PRO A 233 8.20 18.64 -32.88
CA PRO A 233 9.51 18.41 -32.28
C PRO A 233 9.99 17.03 -32.69
N GLU A 234 11.15 16.96 -33.35
CA GLU A 234 11.81 15.68 -33.61
C GLU A 234 11.94 14.94 -32.28
N PRO A 235 11.62 13.64 -32.21
CA PRO A 235 11.82 12.84 -31.00
C PRO A 235 13.29 12.96 -30.62
N SER A 236 13.55 13.38 -29.38
CA SER A 236 14.91 13.56 -28.90
C SER A 236 15.68 12.24 -29.14
N ARG A 237 16.92 12.33 -29.61
CA ARG A 237 17.78 11.17 -29.89
C ARG A 237 17.87 10.18 -28.72
N ASN A 238 17.64 10.62 -27.50
CA ASN A 238 17.62 9.79 -26.29
C ASN A 238 16.40 8.87 -26.18
N ALA A 239 15.27 9.18 -26.83
CA ALA A 239 14.08 8.32 -26.82
C ALA A 239 14.25 7.04 -27.66
N THR A 240 15.29 6.95 -28.47
CA THR A 240 15.52 5.82 -29.37
C THR A 240 16.36 4.70 -28.74
N LEU A 241 17.06 4.98 -27.63
CA LEU A 241 18.12 4.11 -27.10
C LEU A 241 17.63 3.00 -26.14
N CYS A 242 16.43 3.08 -25.60
CA CYS A 242 16.00 2.13 -24.56
C CYS A 242 14.77 1.29 -24.98
N ARG A 243 14.80 0.68 -26.12
CA ARG A 243 13.63 -0.03 -26.68
C ARG A 243 13.48 -1.48 -26.25
N ARG A 244 14.50 -2.09 -25.67
CA ARG A 244 14.52 -3.52 -25.32
C ARG A 244 15.19 -3.74 -23.97
N LEU A 245 14.88 -4.87 -23.33
CA LEU A 245 15.58 -5.29 -22.13
C LEU A 245 17.06 -5.54 -22.41
N PRO A 246 17.98 -5.19 -21.50
CA PRO A 246 19.40 -5.49 -21.64
C PRO A 246 19.65 -7.02 -21.67
N ALA A 247 20.71 -7.44 -22.33
CA ALA A 247 21.08 -8.86 -22.45
C ALA A 247 21.33 -9.54 -21.08
N GLY A 248 21.70 -8.78 -20.07
CA GLY A 248 21.90 -9.26 -18.69
C GLY A 248 20.68 -9.10 -17.78
N PHE A 249 19.46 -9.04 -18.34
CA PHE A 249 18.26 -8.93 -17.54
C PHE A 249 17.80 -10.29 -17.03
N HIS A 250 17.72 -10.43 -15.71
CA HIS A 250 17.16 -11.58 -15.04
C HIS A 250 15.78 -11.26 -14.48
N TYR A 251 14.79 -12.02 -14.89
CA TYR A 251 13.42 -11.95 -14.39
C TYR A 251 13.05 -13.33 -13.85
N ASP A 252 13.34 -13.57 -12.59
CA ASP A 252 13.17 -14.87 -11.96
C ASP A 252 12.95 -14.79 -10.44
N GLU A 253 12.63 -15.93 -9.86
CA GLU A 253 12.46 -16.07 -8.41
C GLU A 253 13.80 -15.91 -7.66
N ASP A 254 14.93 -16.06 -8.35
CA ASP A 254 16.26 -15.96 -7.80
C ASP A 254 16.87 -14.55 -7.86
N ALA A 255 16.14 -13.56 -8.37
CA ALA A 255 16.63 -12.18 -8.49
C ALA A 255 17.22 -11.63 -7.18
N TRP A 256 16.60 -11.95 -6.05
CA TRP A 256 17.14 -11.63 -4.73
C TRP A 256 18.50 -12.27 -4.50
N ARG A 257 18.66 -13.56 -4.84
CA ARG A 257 19.91 -14.31 -4.67
C ARG A 257 21.01 -13.74 -5.57
N HIS A 258 20.70 -13.42 -6.81
CA HIS A 258 21.65 -12.78 -7.72
C HIS A 258 22.15 -11.44 -7.16
N PHE A 259 21.26 -10.64 -6.61
CA PHE A 259 21.66 -9.36 -6.03
C PHE A 259 22.55 -9.52 -4.78
N ILE A 260 22.16 -10.37 -3.82
CA ILE A 260 22.95 -10.55 -2.58
C ILE A 260 24.28 -11.26 -2.80
N ASN A 261 24.42 -12.03 -3.88
CA ASN A 261 25.69 -12.66 -4.27
C ASN A 261 26.61 -11.71 -5.07
N GLY A 262 26.18 -10.48 -5.35
CA GLY A 262 26.97 -9.53 -6.14
C GLY A 262 26.94 -9.80 -7.66
N GLU A 263 26.02 -10.63 -8.12
CA GLU A 263 25.87 -10.98 -9.54
C GLU A 263 25.03 -9.94 -10.31
N SER A 264 24.25 -9.14 -9.60
CA SER A 264 23.39 -8.11 -10.16
C SER A 264 23.76 -6.72 -9.64
N ALA A 265 23.78 -5.76 -10.53
CA ALA A 265 24.14 -4.39 -10.24
C ALA A 265 22.99 -3.57 -9.67
N ALA A 266 21.74 -3.89 -10.03
CA ALA A 266 20.58 -3.22 -9.49
C ALA A 266 19.38 -4.16 -9.39
N MET A 267 18.54 -3.91 -8.40
CA MET A 267 17.29 -4.63 -8.17
C MET A 267 16.23 -3.68 -7.62
N PRO A 268 15.00 -3.70 -8.12
CA PRO A 268 13.90 -3.02 -7.46
C PRO A 268 13.54 -3.74 -6.16
N VAL A 269 13.39 -2.96 -5.09
CA VAL A 269 13.18 -3.45 -3.73
C VAL A 269 11.97 -2.80 -3.09
N THR A 270 11.25 -3.57 -2.31
CA THR A 270 10.18 -3.07 -1.43
C THR A 270 10.71 -2.84 -0.02
N GLN A 271 9.89 -2.31 0.86
CA GLN A 271 10.22 -2.17 2.28
C GLN A 271 10.71 -3.47 2.93
N ARG A 272 10.22 -4.63 2.47
CA ARG A 272 10.63 -5.95 2.97
C ARG A 272 12.08 -6.26 2.57
N GLU A 273 12.42 -6.10 1.30
CA GLU A 273 13.77 -6.35 0.79
C GLU A 273 14.76 -5.34 1.40
N ILE A 274 14.36 -4.09 1.59
CA ILE A 274 15.19 -3.07 2.25
C ILE A 274 15.54 -3.52 3.68
N ARG A 275 14.56 -3.99 4.45
CA ARG A 275 14.83 -4.52 5.81
C ARG A 275 15.72 -5.76 5.79
N ARG A 276 15.59 -6.63 4.80
CA ARG A 276 16.46 -7.80 4.63
C ARG A 276 17.90 -7.38 4.28
N LEU A 277 18.07 -6.41 3.38
CA LEU A 277 19.39 -5.86 3.04
C LEU A 277 20.05 -5.23 4.27
N GLN A 278 19.32 -4.44 5.03
CA GLN A 278 19.81 -3.84 6.28
C GLN A 278 20.27 -4.94 7.25
N ALA A 279 19.46 -5.95 7.49
CA ALA A 279 19.81 -7.06 8.38
C ALA A 279 21.04 -7.86 7.91
N LEU A 280 21.26 -7.98 6.59
CA LEU A 280 22.48 -8.59 6.04
C LEU A 280 23.69 -7.69 6.27
N SER A 281 23.56 -6.37 6.04
CA SER A 281 24.63 -5.41 6.28
C SER A 281 25.06 -5.35 7.75
N ASP A 282 24.09 -5.41 8.67
CA ASP A 282 24.35 -5.43 10.12
C ASP A 282 25.15 -6.69 10.53
N GLN A 283 25.04 -7.77 9.75
CA GLN A 283 25.83 -9.01 9.92
C GLN A 283 27.16 -9.00 9.16
N GLY A 284 27.48 -7.92 8.45
CA GLY A 284 28.65 -7.84 7.58
C GLY A 284 28.58 -8.77 6.36
N LYS A 285 27.35 -9.04 5.86
CA LYS A 285 27.08 -9.93 4.74
C LYS A 285 26.41 -9.18 3.59
N GLY A 286 26.46 -9.77 2.38
CA GLY A 286 25.87 -9.20 1.17
C GLY A 286 26.74 -8.10 0.53
N PRO A 287 26.31 -7.54 -0.59
CA PRO A 287 27.04 -6.50 -1.31
C PRO A 287 26.95 -5.16 -0.55
N LEU A 288 27.82 -4.24 -0.88
CA LEU A 288 27.63 -2.83 -0.53
C LEU A 288 26.48 -2.27 -1.38
N TRP A 289 25.49 -1.69 -0.75
CA TRP A 289 24.29 -1.24 -1.45
C TRP A 289 23.89 0.19 -1.09
N GLN A 290 23.22 0.82 -2.04
CA GLN A 290 22.62 2.14 -1.89
C GLN A 290 21.20 2.12 -2.43
N LEU A 291 20.28 2.87 -1.79
CA LEU A 291 18.94 3.07 -2.30
C LEU A 291 18.88 4.33 -3.17
N VAL A 292 18.22 4.21 -4.29
CA VAL A 292 18.00 5.32 -5.22
C VAL A 292 16.51 5.39 -5.55
N PRO A 293 15.86 6.55 -5.40
CA PRO A 293 14.51 6.74 -5.88
C PRO A 293 14.47 6.66 -7.41
N GLY A 294 13.37 6.16 -7.95
CA GLY A 294 13.09 6.26 -9.38
C GLY A 294 12.68 7.67 -9.76
N ASP A 295 12.80 8.03 -11.05
CA ASP A 295 12.35 9.32 -11.58
C ASP A 295 10.81 9.43 -11.57
N TYR A 296 10.12 8.33 -11.46
CA TYR A 296 8.67 8.23 -11.37
C TYR A 296 8.27 7.32 -10.22
N VAL A 297 7.38 7.81 -9.36
CA VAL A 297 6.93 7.05 -8.19
C VAL A 297 5.60 6.39 -8.50
N PHE A 298 5.60 5.08 -8.50
CA PHE A 298 4.42 4.23 -8.63
C PHE A 298 4.34 3.28 -7.45
N THR A 299 3.14 2.98 -6.98
CA THR A 299 2.91 1.86 -6.06
C THR A 299 1.55 1.23 -6.27
N ASP A 300 1.51 -0.10 -6.28
CA ASP A 300 0.32 -0.92 -6.14
C ASP A 300 0.17 -1.46 -4.69
N GLN A 301 1.17 -1.18 -3.85
CA GLN A 301 1.17 -1.56 -2.45
C GLN A 301 0.30 -0.59 -1.64
N LEU A 302 -0.99 -0.74 -1.79
CA LEU A 302 -2.01 0.02 -1.07
C LEU A 302 -2.86 -0.95 -0.26
N LEU A 303 -3.22 -0.54 0.94
CA LEU A 303 -4.18 -1.24 1.77
C LEU A 303 -5.37 -0.30 1.99
N ALA A 304 -6.53 -0.70 1.49
CA ALA A 304 -7.74 0.09 1.55
C ALA A 304 -8.80 -0.60 2.43
N ILE A 305 -9.60 0.21 3.13
CA ILE A 305 -10.70 -0.28 3.96
C ILE A 305 -12.04 0.15 3.38
N ALA A 306 -13.04 -0.72 3.45
CA ALA A 306 -14.40 -0.48 3.00
C ALA A 306 -15.42 -1.01 4.01
N ILE A 307 -16.64 -0.47 3.97
CA ILE A 307 -17.79 -0.96 4.75
C ILE A 307 -18.65 -1.84 3.85
N VAL A 308 -19.04 -3.01 4.35
CA VAL A 308 -19.91 -3.95 3.60
C VAL A 308 -21.38 -3.55 3.75
N ASN A 309 -22.11 -3.52 2.63
CA ASN A 309 -23.50 -3.04 2.58
C ASN A 309 -24.49 -4.15 2.99
N HIS A 310 -24.43 -4.58 4.26
CA HIS A 310 -25.42 -5.49 4.85
C HIS A 310 -25.80 -5.07 6.28
N ILE A 311 -25.24 -3.94 6.73
CA ILE A 311 -25.45 -3.45 8.09
C ILE A 311 -26.75 -2.67 8.14
N ASP A 312 -27.80 -3.30 8.71
CA ASP A 312 -29.11 -2.65 8.85
C ASP A 312 -29.14 -1.62 10.01
N ASN A 313 -28.22 -1.75 10.97
CA ASN A 313 -28.18 -0.84 12.12
C ASN A 313 -27.32 0.40 11.81
N PRO A 314 -27.91 1.60 11.80
CA PRO A 314 -27.20 2.85 11.47
C PRO A 314 -26.09 3.21 12.47
N ASP A 315 -26.26 2.90 13.76
CA ASP A 315 -25.22 3.18 14.78
C ASP A 315 -23.99 2.28 14.53
N ARG A 316 -24.22 1.00 14.17
CA ARG A 316 -23.16 0.07 13.82
C ARG A 316 -22.42 0.54 12.57
N GLN A 317 -23.14 1.04 11.57
CA GLN A 317 -22.54 1.60 10.36
C GLN A 317 -21.72 2.86 10.67
N THR A 318 -22.21 3.72 11.55
CA THR A 318 -21.50 4.91 12.02
C THR A 318 -20.20 4.52 12.72
N LEU A 319 -20.22 3.51 13.60
CA LEU A 319 -19.02 3.00 14.28
C LEU A 319 -17.98 2.41 13.32
N CYS A 320 -18.41 1.77 12.23
CA CYS A 320 -17.48 1.36 11.18
C CYS A 320 -16.81 2.56 10.50
N ALA A 321 -17.57 3.63 10.22
CA ALA A 321 -17.01 4.86 9.66
C ALA A 321 -16.07 5.56 10.64
N ASP A 322 -16.42 5.59 11.93
CA ASP A 322 -15.58 6.15 13.01
C ASP A 322 -14.27 5.34 13.15
N PHE A 323 -14.31 4.00 13.01
CA PHE A 323 -13.11 3.19 13.02
C PHE A 323 -12.21 3.50 11.81
N ILE A 324 -12.78 3.69 10.63
CA ILE A 324 -12.02 4.13 9.45
C ILE A 324 -11.37 5.49 9.70
N ALA A 325 -12.12 6.45 10.24
CA ALA A 325 -11.59 7.76 10.59
C ALA A 325 -10.49 7.68 11.67
N TRP A 326 -10.65 6.78 12.65
CA TRP A 326 -9.65 6.50 13.68
C TRP A 326 -8.33 6.00 13.09
N LEU A 327 -8.37 5.09 12.11
CA LEU A 327 -7.16 4.60 11.42
C LEU A 327 -6.39 5.72 10.70
N LEU A 328 -7.07 6.79 10.30
CA LEU A 328 -6.48 7.95 9.63
C LEU A 328 -5.97 9.03 10.59
N THR A 329 -6.20 8.88 11.89
CA THR A 329 -5.68 9.83 12.89
C THR A 329 -4.14 9.85 12.91
N GLU A 330 -3.56 10.97 13.28
CA GLU A 330 -2.10 11.13 13.38
C GLU A 330 -1.43 10.05 14.24
N PRO A 331 -1.95 9.65 15.43
CA PRO A 331 -1.33 8.58 16.23
C PRO A 331 -1.31 7.21 15.52
N CYS A 332 -2.35 6.88 14.75
CA CYS A 332 -2.40 5.64 13.98
C CYS A 332 -1.46 5.72 12.78
N GLN A 333 -1.53 6.80 12.01
CA GLN A 333 -0.76 6.97 10.78
C GLN A 333 0.74 7.11 11.05
N SER A 334 1.15 7.88 12.05
CA SER A 334 2.55 8.01 12.44
C SER A 334 3.16 6.71 12.96
N SER A 335 2.34 5.77 13.46
CA SER A 335 2.81 4.48 13.98
C SER A 335 3.00 3.39 12.93
N LEU A 336 2.66 3.63 11.65
CA LEU A 336 2.82 2.67 10.54
C LEU A 336 4.27 2.21 10.33
N TYR A 337 5.26 3.03 10.71
CA TYR A 337 6.67 2.65 10.63
C TYR A 337 6.98 1.34 11.37
N ARG A 338 6.22 0.99 12.40
CA ARG A 338 6.38 -0.27 13.16
C ARG A 338 6.05 -1.51 12.34
N ALA A 339 5.19 -1.34 11.34
CA ALA A 339 4.86 -2.38 10.37
C ALA A 339 5.70 -2.27 9.08
N SER A 340 6.68 -1.37 9.02
CA SER A 340 7.41 -1.01 7.80
C SER A 340 6.45 -0.61 6.66
N ALA A 341 5.38 0.10 7.01
CA ALA A 341 4.40 0.67 6.08
C ALA A 341 4.41 2.20 6.20
N PHE A 342 3.75 2.88 5.29
CA PHE A 342 3.81 4.33 5.17
C PHE A 342 2.42 4.94 5.29
N ALA A 343 2.38 6.15 5.88
CA ALA A 343 1.16 6.90 6.06
C ALA A 343 0.54 7.30 4.72
N VAL A 344 -0.78 7.35 4.69
CA VAL A 344 -1.56 7.83 3.55
C VAL A 344 -2.03 9.29 3.73
N THR A 345 -1.77 9.85 4.90
CA THR A 345 -2.07 11.25 5.27
C THR A 345 -0.77 12.05 5.40
N ASP A 346 -0.88 13.38 5.46
CA ASP A 346 0.26 14.30 5.57
C ASP A 346 0.79 14.43 7.02
N VAL A 347 0.92 13.30 7.71
CA VAL A 347 1.54 13.27 9.05
C VAL A 347 3.05 13.21 8.95
N THR A 348 3.74 13.63 10.00
CA THR A 348 5.20 13.50 10.09
C THR A 348 5.59 12.02 10.03
N SER A 349 6.65 11.73 9.28
CA SER A 349 7.22 10.38 9.19
C SER A 349 7.59 9.87 10.59
N GLY A 350 7.24 8.62 10.87
CA GLY A 350 7.70 7.93 12.08
C GLY A 350 9.07 7.29 11.92
N TYR A 351 9.67 7.34 10.72
CA TYR A 351 11.01 6.81 10.46
C TYR A 351 12.10 7.80 10.90
N ASP A 352 13.14 7.29 11.52
CA ASP A 352 14.36 8.07 11.76
C ASP A 352 14.98 8.46 10.41
N PRO A 353 15.49 9.70 10.24
CA PRO A 353 16.15 10.12 9.01
C PRO A 353 17.32 9.23 8.56
N SER A 354 17.95 8.52 9.47
CA SER A 354 19.01 7.53 9.18
C SER A 354 18.46 6.16 8.75
N ASP A 355 17.15 5.91 8.90
CA ASP A 355 16.53 4.66 8.48
C ASP A 355 16.42 4.63 6.95
N PRO A 356 16.90 3.56 6.28
CA PRO A 356 16.78 3.43 4.83
C PRO A 356 15.33 3.57 4.31
N LEU A 357 14.32 3.22 5.10
CA LEU A 357 12.92 3.39 4.74
C LEU A 357 12.47 4.86 4.73
N ALA A 358 13.21 5.78 5.35
CA ALA A 358 12.92 7.21 5.26
C ALA A 358 13.04 7.71 3.81
N ILE A 359 13.94 7.14 3.01
CA ILE A 359 14.10 7.47 1.59
C ILE A 359 12.82 7.09 0.83
N LEU A 360 12.30 5.89 1.10
CA LEU A 360 11.06 5.41 0.47
C LEU A 360 9.86 6.22 0.92
N ASP A 361 9.73 6.55 2.21
CA ASP A 361 8.64 7.39 2.71
C ASP A 361 8.64 8.77 2.03
N ASN A 362 9.81 9.39 1.88
CA ASN A 362 9.94 10.66 1.18
C ASN A 362 9.53 10.55 -0.30
N SER A 363 9.94 9.48 -0.99
CA SER A 363 9.55 9.26 -2.38
C SER A 363 8.03 9.08 -2.53
N LEU A 364 7.39 8.35 -1.60
CA LEU A 364 5.94 8.15 -1.62
C LEU A 364 5.13 9.43 -1.31
N ARG A 365 5.77 10.47 -0.79
CA ARG A 365 5.14 11.78 -0.54
C ARG A 365 5.14 12.68 -1.76
N ASP A 366 5.82 12.28 -2.83
CA ASP A 366 5.84 13.03 -4.06
C ASP A 366 4.42 13.17 -4.65
N SER A 367 4.11 14.35 -5.13
CA SER A 367 2.81 14.64 -5.76
C SER A 367 2.60 13.88 -7.07
N SER A 368 3.67 13.37 -7.69
CA SER A 368 3.64 12.56 -8.90
C SER A 368 3.31 11.08 -8.65
N LEU A 369 3.15 10.66 -7.38
CA LEU A 369 2.81 9.29 -7.02
C LEU A 369 1.60 8.78 -7.80
N SER A 370 1.81 7.74 -8.59
CA SER A 370 0.75 7.04 -9.31
C SER A 370 0.32 5.78 -8.56
N VAL A 371 -0.98 5.60 -8.43
CA VAL A 371 -1.58 4.48 -7.71
C VAL A 371 -2.73 3.90 -8.54
N PRO A 372 -2.82 2.57 -8.69
CA PRO A 372 -3.93 1.95 -9.42
C PRO A 372 -5.26 2.15 -8.68
N PRO A 373 -6.39 2.11 -9.41
CA PRO A 373 -7.69 2.08 -8.78
C PRO A 373 -7.83 0.80 -7.92
N VAL A 374 -8.49 0.92 -6.77
CA VAL A 374 -8.75 -0.22 -5.86
C VAL A 374 -9.64 -1.25 -6.53
N PHE A 375 -10.61 -0.79 -7.31
CA PHE A 375 -11.57 -1.63 -8.02
C PHE A 375 -11.22 -1.73 -9.49
N SER A 376 -10.71 -2.85 -9.94
CA SER A 376 -10.45 -3.08 -11.36
C SER A 376 -10.21 -4.55 -11.68
N ARG A 377 -11.09 -5.15 -12.49
CA ARG A 377 -10.80 -6.47 -13.07
C ARG A 377 -9.93 -6.40 -14.32
N ARG A 378 -9.96 -5.26 -15.00
CA ARG A 378 -9.22 -5.12 -16.27
C ARG A 378 -7.73 -4.97 -16.06
N TRP A 379 -7.40 -4.36 -14.97
CA TRP A 379 -6.04 -4.03 -14.64
C TRP A 379 -5.12 -5.26 -14.63
N VAL A 380 -5.49 -6.37 -13.98
CA VAL A 380 -4.63 -7.55 -13.84
C VAL A 380 -4.39 -8.29 -15.17
N PRO A 381 -5.41 -8.80 -15.90
CA PRO A 381 -5.16 -9.58 -17.11
C PRO A 381 -4.59 -8.74 -18.25
N ASP A 382 -5.06 -7.50 -18.42
CA ASP A 382 -4.60 -6.65 -19.51
C ASP A 382 -3.16 -6.20 -19.28
N GLY A 383 -2.81 -5.88 -18.04
CA GLY A 383 -1.45 -5.50 -17.73
C GLY A 383 -0.46 -6.66 -17.75
N GLU A 384 -0.84 -7.86 -17.31
CA GLU A 384 0.00 -9.05 -17.49
C GLU A 384 0.30 -9.28 -18.98
N ALA A 385 -0.70 -9.12 -19.83
CA ALA A 385 -0.51 -9.24 -21.27
C ALA A 385 0.43 -8.18 -21.84
N ILE A 386 0.29 -6.92 -21.37
CA ILE A 386 1.15 -5.81 -21.78
C ILE A 386 2.60 -6.03 -21.31
N VAL A 387 2.79 -6.39 -20.04
CA VAL A 387 4.12 -6.67 -19.49
C VAL A 387 4.78 -7.86 -20.18
N ARG A 388 4.02 -8.91 -20.46
CA ARG A 388 4.53 -10.10 -21.19
C ARG A 388 5.04 -9.74 -22.56
N LYS A 389 4.33 -8.94 -23.33
CA LYS A 389 4.79 -8.46 -24.64
C LYS A 389 6.13 -7.71 -24.58
N PHE A 390 6.33 -6.94 -23.53
CA PHE A 390 7.59 -6.28 -23.28
C PHE A 390 8.71 -7.26 -22.90
N LEU A 391 8.43 -8.22 -22.00
CA LEU A 391 9.37 -9.27 -21.61
C LEU A 391 9.79 -10.14 -22.82
N ASP A 392 8.84 -10.43 -23.71
CA ASP A 392 9.07 -11.19 -24.94
C ASP A 392 9.74 -10.33 -26.04
N ASN A 393 10.11 -9.08 -25.75
CA ASN A 393 10.67 -8.12 -26.71
C ASN A 393 9.78 -7.86 -27.93
N ILE A 394 8.45 -8.01 -27.79
CA ILE A 394 7.47 -7.75 -28.84
C ILE A 394 7.19 -6.24 -28.93
N GLU A 395 7.09 -5.58 -27.76
CA GLU A 395 6.84 -4.14 -27.66
C GLU A 395 8.01 -3.44 -26.97
N ASP A 396 8.18 -2.15 -27.27
CA ASP A 396 9.19 -1.33 -26.63
C ASP A 396 8.64 -0.67 -25.35
N ALA A 397 9.52 -0.20 -24.49
CA ALA A 397 9.17 0.38 -23.21
C ALA A 397 8.29 1.65 -23.32
N PRO A 398 8.47 2.57 -24.28
CA PRO A 398 7.54 3.68 -24.49
C PRO A 398 6.11 3.22 -24.80
N THR A 399 5.95 2.18 -25.63
CA THR A 399 4.64 1.60 -25.94
C THR A 399 4.04 0.94 -24.72
N LEU A 400 4.82 0.13 -24.00
CA LEU A 400 4.42 -0.46 -22.72
C LEU A 400 3.89 0.62 -21.77
N TRP A 401 4.65 1.71 -21.57
CA TRP A 401 4.25 2.79 -20.68
C TRP A 401 2.95 3.45 -21.13
N LEU A 402 2.79 3.70 -22.42
CA LEU A 402 1.58 4.30 -22.97
C LEU A 402 0.34 3.42 -22.73
N GLU A 403 0.47 2.11 -22.90
CA GLU A 403 -0.61 1.15 -22.67
C GLU A 403 -0.96 1.03 -21.18
N LEU A 404 0.05 0.93 -20.33
CA LEU A 404 -0.16 0.89 -18.88
C LEU A 404 -0.83 2.16 -18.37
N ARG A 405 -0.43 3.33 -18.88
CA ARG A 405 -1.06 4.59 -18.52
C ARG A 405 -2.53 4.66 -18.92
N LYS A 406 -2.94 4.03 -20.03
CA LYS A 406 -4.35 3.93 -20.40
C LYS A 406 -5.15 3.08 -19.42
N LEU A 407 -4.51 2.09 -18.79
CA LEU A 407 -5.15 1.28 -17.77
C LEU A 407 -5.24 2.02 -16.41
N LEU A 408 -4.33 2.97 -16.15
CA LEU A 408 -4.31 3.79 -14.92
C LEU A 408 -5.26 5.00 -14.99
N ALA A 409 -5.66 5.41 -16.19
CA ALA A 409 -6.56 6.55 -16.42
C ALA A 409 -8.03 6.16 -16.25
#